data_2657f4fe1549c1f2267af4ffc2f39bc5
#
_entry.id   2657f4fe1549c1f2267af4ffc2f39bc5
#
_cell.length_a   1.000
_cell.length_b   1.000
_cell.length_c   1.000
_cell.angle_alpha   90.00
_cell.angle_beta   90.00
_cell.angle_gamma   90.00
#
_symmetry.space_group_name_H-M   'P 1'
#
loop_
_entity.id
_entity.type
_entity.pdbx_description
1 polymer ?
#
loop_
_entity_poly.entity_id
_entity_poly.type
_entity_poly.pdbx_seq_one_letter_code
_entity_poly.pdbx_strand_id
1 'polypeptide(L)'
;MKRKAGKTAKTQTEAQADLEALGEEPAAPPNPDRTVTEPTYEGLTRLFFEGMPSLGIFSDEGGQFLGGFAMSTDNRQKTLAALNDLWQGNPIRRTRQGEGSFTLHGRRLAVHLMVQPGVARDFMADPKADDTGFLPRFLICEPASTIGTRLHALTRQDDGAVQSFARQLQGILTRDLP
;
A
#
# COMPACT_ATOMS: atom_id res chain seq x y z
N MET A 1 36.96 0.80 -45.03
CA MET A 1 36.32 1.23 -43.75
C MET A 1 35.25 2.33 -43.88
N LYS A 2 35.20 3.15 -44.94
CA LYS A 2 34.21 4.25 -45.11
C LYS A 2 32.77 3.81 -45.43
N ARG A 3 32.54 2.59 -45.97
CA ARG A 3 31.18 2.10 -46.29
C ARG A 3 30.30 1.65 -45.10
N LYS A 4 30.88 1.30 -43.94
CA LYS A 4 30.15 0.88 -42.75
C LYS A 4 29.57 2.07 -41.98
N ALA A 5 30.28 3.21 -41.93
CA ALA A 5 29.82 4.42 -41.22
C ALA A 5 28.58 5.04 -41.90
N GLY A 6 28.49 5.04 -43.24
CA GLY A 6 27.32 5.59 -43.94
C GLY A 6 26.04 4.76 -43.80
N LYS A 7 26.15 3.44 -43.68
CA LYS A 7 24.98 2.57 -43.40
C LYS A 7 24.43 2.75 -41.97
N THR A 8 25.30 2.93 -41.00
CA THR A 8 24.91 3.13 -39.59
C THR A 8 24.20 4.48 -39.40
N ALA A 9 24.70 5.54 -40.05
CA ALA A 9 24.06 6.87 -39.96
C ALA A 9 22.70 6.92 -40.65
N LYS A 10 22.53 6.24 -41.79
CA LYS A 10 21.25 6.13 -42.49
C LYS A 10 20.22 5.33 -41.69
N THR A 11 20.64 4.24 -41.06
CA THR A 11 19.78 3.42 -40.18
C THR A 11 19.37 4.16 -38.91
N GLN A 12 20.23 4.99 -38.35
CA GLN A 12 19.89 5.83 -37.21
C GLN A 12 18.88 6.92 -37.58
N THR A 13 19.00 7.56 -38.72
CA THR A 13 18.07 8.58 -39.18
C THR A 13 16.68 7.99 -39.50
N GLU A 14 16.64 6.80 -40.11
CA GLU A 14 15.40 6.07 -40.35
C GLU A 14 14.73 5.65 -39.03
N ALA A 15 15.47 5.12 -38.05
CA ALA A 15 14.97 4.76 -36.75
C ALA A 15 14.48 6.00 -35.96
N GLN A 16 15.13 7.13 -36.10
CA GLN A 16 14.71 8.39 -35.49
C GLN A 16 13.38 8.87 -36.10
N ALA A 17 13.24 8.82 -37.41
CA ALA A 17 12.00 9.19 -38.11
C ALA A 17 10.84 8.25 -37.74
N ASP A 18 11.11 6.95 -37.60
CA ASP A 18 10.12 5.98 -37.14
C ASP A 18 9.70 6.24 -35.69
N LEU A 19 10.63 6.62 -34.82
CA LEU A 19 10.33 7.01 -33.41
C LEU A 19 9.47 8.28 -33.36
N GLU A 20 9.80 9.30 -34.16
CA GLU A 20 9.01 10.53 -34.25
C GLU A 20 7.60 10.27 -34.82
N ALA A 21 7.47 9.32 -35.74
CA ALA A 21 6.18 8.92 -36.30
C ALA A 21 5.27 8.18 -35.30
N LEU A 22 5.86 7.56 -34.27
CA LEU A 22 5.09 6.91 -33.18
C LEU A 22 4.40 7.92 -32.23
N GLY A 23 4.80 9.20 -32.27
CA GLY A 23 4.28 10.24 -31.40
C GLY A 23 4.81 10.18 -29.96
N GLU A 24 4.10 10.79 -29.04
CA GLU A 24 4.49 10.76 -27.62
C GLU A 24 4.37 9.36 -27.03
N GLU A 25 5.36 8.99 -26.21
CA GLU A 25 5.32 7.73 -25.46
C GLU A 25 4.07 7.71 -24.56
N PRO A 26 3.23 6.68 -24.67
CA PRO A 26 2.07 6.58 -23.80
C PRO A 26 2.51 6.55 -22.33
N ALA A 27 1.79 7.27 -21.46
CA ALA A 27 2.06 7.28 -20.03
C ALA A 27 2.08 5.84 -19.49
N ALA A 28 3.09 5.51 -18.71
CA ALA A 28 3.16 4.21 -18.07
C ALA A 28 1.91 4.00 -17.19
N PRO A 29 1.31 2.80 -17.19
CA PRO A 29 0.18 2.52 -16.32
C PRO A 29 0.59 2.70 -14.85
N PRO A 30 -0.34 3.12 -13.97
CA PRO A 30 -0.05 3.26 -12.55
C PRO A 30 0.39 1.91 -11.97
N ASN A 31 1.28 1.95 -10.97
CA ASN A 31 1.71 0.73 -10.28
C ASN A 31 0.46 0.00 -9.73
N PRO A 32 0.23 -1.27 -10.09
CA PRO A 32 -0.91 -2.04 -9.63
C PRO A 32 -0.80 -2.47 -8.16
N ASP A 33 0.39 -2.37 -7.55
CA ASP A 33 0.60 -2.75 -6.16
C ASP A 33 -0.17 -1.82 -5.22
N ARG A 34 -1.04 -2.41 -4.41
CA ARG A 34 -1.93 -1.69 -3.48
C ARG A 34 -1.64 -2.03 -2.02
N THR A 35 -0.65 -2.86 -1.76
CA THR A 35 -0.35 -3.36 -0.43
C THR A 35 1.02 -2.90 0.03
N VAL A 36 1.10 -2.50 1.28
CA VAL A 36 2.34 -2.12 1.96
C VAL A 36 2.35 -2.71 3.36
N THR A 37 3.52 -3.03 3.88
CA THR A 37 3.65 -3.64 5.21
C THR A 37 4.13 -2.65 6.27
N GLU A 38 5.12 -1.84 5.95
CA GLU A 38 5.74 -0.89 6.87
C GLU A 38 6.03 0.46 6.18
N PRO A 39 5.00 1.23 5.78
CA PRO A 39 5.24 2.51 5.13
C PRO A 39 5.58 3.61 6.14
N THR A 40 6.47 4.52 5.73
CA THR A 40 6.51 5.86 6.31
C THR A 40 5.39 6.72 5.72
N TYR A 41 5.00 7.80 6.39
CA TYR A 41 3.98 8.70 5.83
C TYR A 41 4.42 9.33 4.50
N GLU A 42 5.71 9.65 4.36
CA GLU A 42 6.29 10.16 3.13
C GLU A 42 6.21 9.14 1.99
N GLY A 43 6.59 7.89 2.27
CA GLY A 43 6.50 6.79 1.32
C GLY A 43 5.06 6.52 0.89
N LEU A 44 4.13 6.50 1.84
CA LEU A 44 2.71 6.33 1.57
C LEU A 44 2.15 7.47 0.69
N THR A 45 2.54 8.71 0.97
CA THR A 45 2.13 9.87 0.17
C THR A 45 2.64 9.76 -1.26
N ARG A 46 3.88 9.29 -1.46
CA ARG A 46 4.47 9.08 -2.77
C ARG A 46 3.73 7.98 -3.55
N LEU A 47 3.42 6.86 -2.91
CA LEU A 47 2.64 5.80 -3.52
C LEU A 47 1.25 6.29 -3.97
N PHE A 48 0.60 7.14 -3.18
CA PHE A 48 -0.66 7.75 -3.57
C PHE A 48 -0.53 8.77 -4.71
N PHE A 49 0.62 9.41 -4.84
CA PHE A 49 0.87 10.36 -5.91
C PHE A 49 1.14 9.65 -7.24
N GLU A 50 1.95 8.59 -7.23
CA GLU A 50 2.42 7.88 -8.42
C GLU A 50 1.50 6.72 -8.83
N GLY A 51 0.66 6.23 -7.91
CA GLY A 51 -0.08 4.98 -8.06
C GLY A 51 -1.59 5.11 -7.88
N MET A 52 -2.14 4.06 -7.32
CA MET A 52 -3.59 3.88 -7.17
C MET A 52 -4.15 4.73 -6.02
N PRO A 53 -5.42 5.19 -6.12
CA PRO A 53 -6.04 6.02 -5.07
C PRO A 53 -6.40 5.25 -3.80
N SER A 54 -6.30 3.92 -3.82
CA SER A 54 -6.65 3.05 -2.70
C SER A 54 -5.49 2.13 -2.37
N LEU A 55 -5.01 2.19 -1.14
CA LEU A 55 -3.92 1.36 -0.62
C LEU A 55 -4.34 0.65 0.66
N GLY A 56 -3.60 -0.39 1.03
CA GLY A 56 -3.78 -1.11 2.28
C GLY A 56 -2.45 -1.39 2.98
N ILE A 57 -2.40 -1.13 4.28
CA ILE A 57 -1.35 -1.65 5.14
C ILE A 57 -1.83 -3.02 5.62
N PHE A 58 -1.21 -4.08 5.10
CA PHE A 58 -1.50 -5.45 5.51
C PHE A 58 -0.23 -6.10 6.02
N SER A 59 -0.26 -6.54 7.27
CA SER A 59 0.88 -7.19 7.90
C SER A 59 0.42 -8.34 8.79
N ASP A 60 1.03 -9.50 8.60
CA ASP A 60 0.97 -10.66 9.48
C ASP A 60 1.93 -10.51 10.68
N GLU A 61 2.90 -9.62 10.57
CA GLU A 61 3.85 -9.18 11.59
C GLU A 61 3.62 -7.71 11.94
N GLY A 62 2.40 -7.35 12.33
CA GLY A 62 2.02 -5.96 12.62
C GLY A 62 2.86 -5.28 13.71
N GLY A 63 3.56 -6.06 14.53
CA GLY A 63 4.57 -5.57 15.46
C GLY A 63 5.71 -4.82 14.76
N GLN A 64 6.07 -5.17 13.53
CA GLN A 64 7.08 -4.44 12.75
C GLN A 64 6.60 -3.02 12.43
N PHE A 65 5.34 -2.87 12.01
CA PHE A 65 4.77 -1.53 11.77
C PHE A 65 4.66 -0.72 13.05
N LEU A 66 4.14 -1.31 14.14
CA LEU A 66 3.96 -0.62 15.42
C LEU A 66 5.28 -0.28 16.12
N GLY A 67 6.33 -1.08 15.92
CA GLY A 67 7.69 -0.84 16.43
C GLY A 67 8.63 -0.17 15.42
N GLY A 68 8.20 0.04 14.18
CA GLY A 68 9.03 0.56 13.09
C GLY A 68 9.28 2.06 13.16
N PHE A 69 10.04 2.55 12.17
CA PHE A 69 10.45 3.96 12.11
C PHE A 69 9.27 4.94 12.11
N ALA A 70 8.20 4.61 11.40
CA ALA A 70 6.99 5.43 11.34
C ALA A 70 6.32 5.64 12.71
N MET A 71 6.45 4.68 13.61
CA MET A 71 5.89 4.67 14.96
C MET A 71 6.93 4.95 16.05
N SER A 72 8.15 5.35 15.69
CA SER A 72 9.15 5.81 16.65
C SER A 72 8.65 7.03 17.44
N THR A 73 9.21 7.29 18.61
CA THR A 73 8.79 8.37 19.51
C THR A 73 8.65 9.72 18.81
N ASP A 74 9.55 10.02 17.87
CA ASP A 74 9.60 11.30 17.15
C ASP A 74 8.58 11.38 16.00
N ASN A 75 8.26 10.25 15.39
CA ASN A 75 7.41 10.20 14.20
C ASN A 75 5.94 9.80 14.51
N ARG A 76 5.70 9.11 15.63
CA ARG A 76 4.41 8.50 15.97
C ARG A 76 3.26 9.47 15.87
N GLN A 77 3.33 10.61 16.54
CA GLN A 77 2.22 11.57 16.55
C GLN A 77 1.88 12.06 15.14
N LYS A 78 2.88 12.35 14.32
CA LYS A 78 2.71 12.76 12.93
C LYS A 78 2.09 11.64 12.09
N THR A 79 2.56 10.41 12.28
CA THR A 79 2.04 9.24 11.55
C THR A 79 0.59 8.95 11.92
N LEU A 80 0.26 8.94 13.24
CA LEU A 80 -1.11 8.70 13.69
C LEU A 80 -2.08 9.77 13.18
N ALA A 81 -1.70 11.05 13.23
CA ALA A 81 -2.51 12.14 12.68
C ALA A 81 -2.75 11.96 11.18
N ALA A 82 -1.71 11.62 10.42
CA ALA A 82 -1.82 11.40 8.98
C ALA A 82 -2.70 10.19 8.63
N LEU A 83 -2.61 9.10 9.37
CA LEU A 83 -3.47 7.93 9.19
C LEU A 83 -4.93 8.24 9.54
N ASN A 84 -5.18 9.05 10.57
CA ASN A 84 -6.51 9.54 10.92
C ASN A 84 -7.11 10.40 9.80
N ASP A 85 -6.33 11.29 9.18
CA ASP A 85 -6.76 12.09 8.04
C ASP A 85 -7.13 11.21 6.84
N LEU A 86 -6.33 10.19 6.55
CA LEU A 86 -6.62 9.22 5.49
C LEU A 86 -7.87 8.39 5.77
N TRP A 87 -8.11 8.03 7.03
CA TRP A 87 -9.32 7.33 7.44
C TRP A 87 -10.58 8.20 7.25
N GLN A 88 -10.47 9.51 7.50
CA GLN A 88 -11.55 10.47 7.29
C GLN A 88 -11.77 10.83 5.81
N GLY A 89 -10.86 10.42 4.91
CA GLY A 89 -10.89 10.79 3.51
C GLY A 89 -10.45 12.23 3.23
N ASN A 90 -9.75 12.85 4.18
CA ASN A 90 -9.19 14.17 4.00
C ASN A 90 -8.15 14.18 2.87
N PRO A 91 -8.08 15.26 2.06
CA PRO A 91 -7.09 15.35 1.01
C PRO A 91 -5.67 15.45 1.57
N ILE A 92 -4.74 14.73 0.95
CA ILE A 92 -3.31 14.86 1.25
C ILE A 92 -2.81 16.14 0.63
N ARG A 93 -2.35 17.08 1.44
CA ARG A 93 -1.75 18.33 0.98
C ARG A 93 -0.27 18.35 1.33
N ARG A 94 0.57 18.53 0.34
CA ARG A 94 2.02 18.61 0.50
C ARG A 94 2.56 19.88 -0.13
N THR A 95 3.40 20.57 0.63
CA THR A 95 4.18 21.71 0.16
C THR A 95 5.62 21.46 0.59
N ARG A 96 6.53 21.27 -0.35
CA ARG A 96 7.96 21.07 -0.11
C ARG A 96 8.77 21.97 -1.02
N GLN A 97 9.83 22.54 -0.45
CA GLN A 97 10.81 23.31 -1.20
C GLN A 97 11.61 22.34 -2.10
N GLY A 98 11.40 22.38 -3.39
CA GLY A 98 12.08 21.54 -4.39
C GLY A 98 11.22 20.49 -5.09
N GLU A 99 10.20 19.93 -4.44
CA GLU A 99 9.29 18.93 -5.05
C GLU A 99 7.95 19.54 -5.51
N GLY A 100 7.76 20.85 -5.28
CA GLY A 100 6.50 21.51 -5.58
C GLY A 100 5.40 21.28 -4.54
N SER A 101 4.22 21.78 -4.85
CA SER A 101 3.02 21.63 -4.01
C SER A 101 1.97 20.84 -4.77
N PHE A 102 1.34 19.88 -4.09
CA PHE A 102 0.25 19.11 -4.66
C PHE A 102 -0.83 18.82 -3.63
N THR A 103 -2.04 18.56 -4.12
CA THR A 103 -3.18 18.10 -3.33
C THR A 103 -3.77 16.86 -3.98
N LEU A 104 -3.86 15.76 -3.21
CA LEU A 104 -4.45 14.50 -3.66
C LEU A 104 -5.80 14.32 -2.98
N HIS A 105 -6.86 14.28 -3.77
CA HIS A 105 -8.22 14.01 -3.31
C HIS A 105 -8.58 12.55 -3.48
N GLY A 106 -9.56 12.07 -2.69
CA GLY A 106 -10.14 10.73 -2.85
C GLY A 106 -9.18 9.58 -2.51
N ARG A 107 -8.16 9.81 -1.66
CA ARG A 107 -7.24 8.76 -1.23
C ARG A 107 -7.83 7.97 -0.08
N ARG A 108 -7.71 6.65 -0.13
CA ARG A 108 -8.28 5.71 0.85
C ARG A 108 -7.21 4.75 1.32
N LEU A 109 -7.18 4.52 2.64
CA LEU A 109 -6.27 3.58 3.28
C LEU A 109 -7.04 2.61 4.15
N ALA A 110 -6.85 1.32 3.92
CA ALA A 110 -7.23 0.27 4.85
C ALA A 110 -6.02 -0.15 5.69
N VAL A 111 -6.24 -0.55 6.93
CA VAL A 111 -5.17 -1.08 7.80
C VAL A 111 -5.63 -2.40 8.41
N HIS A 112 -4.85 -3.45 8.22
CA HIS A 112 -5.06 -4.76 8.81
C HIS A 112 -3.74 -5.26 9.38
N LEU A 113 -3.70 -5.48 10.69
CA LEU A 113 -2.49 -5.90 11.40
C LEU A 113 -2.80 -7.14 12.23
N MET A 114 -2.02 -8.19 12.04
CA MET A 114 -1.96 -9.29 12.99
C MET A 114 -0.81 -9.01 13.95
N VAL A 115 -1.10 -8.94 15.24
CA VAL A 115 -0.13 -8.50 16.25
C VAL A 115 -0.11 -9.48 17.40
N GLN A 116 1.08 -9.77 17.92
CA GLN A 116 1.19 -10.55 19.15
C GLN A 116 0.51 -9.82 20.31
N PRO A 117 -0.20 -10.53 21.22
CA PRO A 117 -0.98 -9.90 22.29
C PRO A 117 -0.18 -8.96 23.19
N GLY A 118 1.10 -9.26 23.47
CA GLY A 118 1.97 -8.38 24.26
C GLY A 118 2.20 -7.03 23.59
N VAL A 119 2.61 -7.05 22.32
CA VAL A 119 2.85 -5.83 21.53
C VAL A 119 1.56 -5.02 21.34
N ALA A 120 0.43 -5.70 21.12
CA ALA A 120 -0.87 -5.05 21.00
C ALA A 120 -1.26 -4.33 22.31
N ARG A 121 -1.09 -4.97 23.47
CA ARG A 121 -1.39 -4.36 24.78
C ARG A 121 -0.53 -3.14 25.05
N ASP A 122 0.77 -3.21 24.76
CA ASP A 122 1.68 -2.07 24.94
C ASP A 122 1.28 -0.89 24.06
N PHE A 123 0.90 -1.15 22.82
CA PHE A 123 0.41 -0.10 21.92
C PHE A 123 -0.95 0.47 22.34
N MET A 124 -1.87 -0.37 22.76
CA MET A 124 -3.20 0.07 23.25
C MET A 124 -3.12 0.85 24.57
N ALA A 125 -2.09 0.61 25.37
CA ALA A 125 -1.84 1.36 26.61
C ALA A 125 -1.11 2.69 26.35
N ASP A 126 -0.70 2.99 25.12
CA ASP A 126 -0.01 4.25 24.79
C ASP A 126 -1.00 5.43 24.77
N PRO A 127 -0.89 6.41 25.68
CA PRO A 127 -1.79 7.55 25.72
C PRO A 127 -1.84 8.33 24.40
N LYS A 128 -0.74 8.39 23.64
CA LYS A 128 -0.70 9.10 22.35
C LYS A 128 -1.57 8.42 21.30
N ALA A 129 -1.68 7.10 21.33
CA ALA A 129 -2.52 6.36 20.39
C ALA A 129 -4.02 6.56 20.73
N ASP A 130 -4.36 6.70 22.02
CA ASP A 130 -5.72 6.96 22.49
C ASP A 130 -6.10 8.42 22.28
N ASP A 131 -5.31 9.35 22.81
CA ASP A 131 -5.57 10.80 22.77
C ASP A 131 -5.73 11.34 21.32
N THR A 132 -5.04 10.73 20.34
CA THR A 132 -5.21 11.09 18.94
C THR A 132 -6.48 10.53 18.30
N GLY A 133 -7.23 9.70 18.99
CA GLY A 133 -8.40 9.01 18.49
C GLY A 133 -8.06 7.93 17.43
N PHE A 134 -6.82 7.47 17.37
CA PHE A 134 -6.40 6.43 16.42
C PHE A 134 -7.01 5.07 16.78
N LEU A 135 -6.89 4.65 18.04
CA LEU A 135 -7.40 3.35 18.50
C LEU A 135 -8.91 3.16 18.28
N PRO A 136 -9.79 4.15 18.56
CA PRO A 136 -11.23 3.98 18.33
C PRO A 136 -11.64 3.71 16.89
N ARG A 137 -10.74 3.84 15.92
CA ARG A 137 -10.98 3.56 14.51
C ARG A 137 -10.72 2.11 14.12
N PHE A 138 -10.27 1.29 15.07
CA PHE A 138 -9.95 -0.11 14.83
C PHE A 138 -11.00 -1.04 15.43
N LEU A 139 -11.30 -2.10 14.69
CA LEU A 139 -11.96 -3.28 15.24
C LEU A 139 -10.87 -4.20 15.77
N ILE A 140 -10.83 -4.39 17.08
CA ILE A 140 -9.85 -5.21 17.76
C ILE A 140 -10.48 -6.56 18.10
N CYS A 141 -9.80 -7.65 17.73
CA CYS A 141 -10.23 -9.00 18.04
C CYS A 141 -9.07 -9.78 18.67
N GLU A 142 -9.26 -10.32 19.86
CA GLU A 142 -8.32 -11.22 20.52
C GLU A 142 -9.02 -12.58 20.72
N PRO A 143 -8.95 -13.48 19.73
CA PRO A 143 -9.55 -14.82 19.85
C PRO A 143 -8.78 -15.65 20.88
N ALA A 144 -9.49 -16.53 21.59
CA ALA A 144 -8.86 -17.47 22.51
C ALA A 144 -7.86 -18.36 21.76
N SER A 145 -6.65 -18.51 22.35
CA SER A 145 -5.63 -19.37 21.76
C SER A 145 -6.06 -20.84 21.83
N THR A 146 -5.96 -21.51 20.69
CA THR A 146 -6.15 -22.97 20.59
C THR A 146 -4.83 -23.72 20.50
N ILE A 147 -3.70 -23.06 20.80
CA ILE A 147 -2.37 -23.72 20.81
C ILE A 147 -2.38 -24.84 21.85
N GLY A 148 -1.90 -26.03 21.45
CA GLY A 148 -1.88 -27.22 22.28
C GLY A 148 -3.19 -28.04 22.30
N THR A 149 -4.29 -27.50 21.80
CA THR A 149 -5.58 -28.20 21.71
C THR A 149 -5.92 -28.66 20.27
N ARG A 150 -5.15 -28.25 19.29
CA ARG A 150 -5.34 -28.64 17.88
C ARG A 150 -4.84 -30.08 17.69
N LEU A 151 -5.75 -30.99 17.57
CA LEU A 151 -5.42 -32.34 17.11
C LEU A 151 -5.38 -32.33 15.58
N HIS A 152 -4.36 -32.98 15.01
CA HIS A 152 -4.32 -33.20 13.56
C HIS A 152 -5.45 -34.16 13.19
N ALA A 153 -6.52 -33.62 12.62
CA ALA A 153 -7.58 -34.43 12.02
C ALA A 153 -7.46 -34.32 10.51
N LEU A 154 -7.48 -35.43 9.80
CA LEU A 154 -7.66 -35.48 8.35
C LEU A 154 -9.10 -35.03 8.06
N THR A 155 -9.32 -33.72 8.09
CA THR A 155 -10.61 -33.14 7.67
C THR A 155 -10.63 -33.10 6.14
N ARG A 156 -11.67 -33.64 5.55
CA ARG A 156 -11.92 -33.49 4.11
C ARG A 156 -12.04 -32.01 3.82
N GLN A 157 -11.12 -31.48 3.01
CA GLN A 157 -11.17 -30.08 2.58
C GLN A 157 -12.45 -29.88 1.77
N ASP A 158 -13.27 -28.90 2.16
CA ASP A 158 -14.40 -28.48 1.33
C ASP A 158 -13.86 -27.57 0.19
N ASP A 159 -13.40 -28.24 -0.86
CA ASP A 159 -12.87 -27.57 -2.05
C ASP A 159 -13.93 -26.66 -2.70
N GLY A 160 -15.22 -26.96 -2.54
CA GLY A 160 -16.32 -26.16 -3.07
C GLY A 160 -16.41 -24.77 -2.43
N ALA A 161 -16.29 -24.69 -1.11
CA ALA A 161 -16.30 -23.42 -0.37
C ALA A 161 -15.09 -22.56 -0.72
N VAL A 162 -13.90 -23.18 -0.79
CA VAL A 162 -12.65 -22.49 -1.16
C VAL A 162 -12.73 -21.93 -2.58
N GLN A 163 -13.20 -22.73 -3.54
CA GLN A 163 -13.36 -22.30 -4.92
C GLN A 163 -14.41 -21.19 -5.07
N SER A 164 -15.50 -21.25 -4.30
CA SER A 164 -16.52 -20.20 -4.30
C SER A 164 -15.95 -18.88 -3.78
N PHE A 165 -15.21 -18.92 -2.68
CA PHE A 165 -14.53 -17.76 -2.12
C PHE A 165 -13.51 -17.16 -3.11
N ALA A 166 -12.67 -18.00 -3.73
CA ALA A 166 -11.70 -17.58 -4.72
C ALA A 166 -12.35 -16.87 -5.91
N ARG A 167 -13.46 -17.42 -6.44
CA ARG A 167 -14.22 -16.80 -7.54
C ARG A 167 -14.82 -15.45 -7.16
N GLN A 168 -15.33 -15.29 -5.92
CA GLN A 168 -15.84 -14.03 -5.44
C GLN A 168 -14.73 -12.97 -5.34
N LEU A 169 -13.57 -13.33 -4.78
CA LEU A 169 -12.42 -12.44 -4.72
C LEU A 169 -11.97 -12.04 -6.12
N GLN A 170 -11.83 -12.98 -7.02
CA GLN A 170 -11.43 -12.69 -8.40
C GLN A 170 -12.42 -11.73 -9.06
N GLY A 171 -13.74 -11.95 -8.88
CA GLY A 171 -14.76 -11.06 -9.41
C GLY A 171 -14.71 -9.64 -8.84
N ILE A 172 -14.24 -9.46 -7.61
CA ILE A 172 -14.01 -8.13 -7.01
C ILE A 172 -12.76 -7.47 -7.58
N LEU A 173 -11.65 -8.23 -7.66
CA LEU A 173 -10.36 -7.73 -8.10
C LEU A 173 -10.27 -7.40 -9.58
N THR A 174 -11.13 -8.01 -10.41
CA THR A 174 -11.18 -7.78 -11.86
C THR A 174 -12.20 -6.71 -12.27
N ARG A 175 -12.90 -6.08 -11.32
CA ARG A 175 -13.79 -4.96 -11.64
C ARG A 175 -13.01 -3.74 -12.04
N ASP A 176 -13.43 -3.09 -13.10
CA ASP A 176 -12.95 -1.77 -13.45
C ASP A 176 -13.23 -0.80 -12.30
N LEU A 177 -12.23 -0.02 -11.95
CA LEU A 177 -12.40 1.04 -10.95
C LEU A 177 -13.12 2.22 -11.60
N PRO A 178 -14.09 2.82 -10.93
CA PRO A 178 -14.75 4.03 -11.41
C PRO A 178 -13.81 5.21 -11.51
#